data_782a809c8f6e8eb7bb45184714d59e8a
#
_entry.id   782a809c8f6e8eb7bb45184714d59e8a
#
_cell.length_a   1.000
_cell.length_b   1.000
_cell.length_c   1.000
_cell.angle_alpha   90.00
_cell.angle_beta   90.00
_cell.angle_gamma   90.00
#
_symmetry.space_group_name_H-M   'P 1'
#
loop_
_entity.id
_entity.type
_entity.pdbx_description
1 polymer ?
#
loop_
_entity_poly.entity_id
_entity_poly.type
_entity_poly.pdbx_seq_one_letter_code
_entity_poly.pdbx_strand_id
1 'polypeptide(L)'
;EMPVAYVIGWEPSLGFTGGAPIQRGVSEYDIMGAIRGAPVELIECETVPLMVPASAEIVIEGYISSDPDTFTDEGPYAEFTGFYAPGGTKKHTTRVTCITHRNKPIFRGAIEGTLPGSFTENAVMSSVQRTATAWNALESAGVPGITDVWGAPIHAGVNLTVQIHQTYRNQAKQVAAALWGDSASHVRYKHVTVVDEDIDIHDYAAIDWAVAFRVNAGEDDVIIYPANWGAGLDPSTRKRDANVHQFGTGKWNRVLTDATINLDYE
;
A
#
# COMPACT_ATOMS: atom_id res chain seq x y z
N GLU A 1 5.50 -26.65 -8.06
CA GLU A 1 5.89 -25.48 -8.84
C GLU A 1 4.65 -24.67 -9.22
N MET A 2 4.77 -23.34 -9.22
CA MET A 2 3.71 -22.41 -9.63
C MET A 2 4.16 -21.68 -10.90
N PRO A 3 3.36 -21.65 -11.98
CA PRO A 3 3.70 -20.90 -13.17
C PRO A 3 3.73 -19.40 -12.87
N VAL A 4 4.67 -18.69 -13.47
CA VAL A 4 4.85 -17.24 -13.30
C VAL A 4 5.31 -16.59 -14.61
N ALA A 5 4.85 -15.38 -14.85
CA ALA A 5 5.33 -14.49 -15.91
C ALA A 5 5.65 -13.12 -15.31
N TYR A 6 6.91 -12.71 -15.40
CA TYR A 6 7.34 -11.36 -14.98
C TYR A 6 7.29 -10.43 -16.18
N VAL A 7 6.47 -9.40 -16.08
CA VAL A 7 6.33 -8.35 -17.11
C VAL A 7 7.17 -7.15 -16.70
N ILE A 8 8.19 -6.83 -17.50
CA ILE A 8 9.06 -5.68 -17.28
C ILE A 8 8.84 -4.69 -18.42
N GLY A 9 8.44 -3.48 -18.09
CA GLY A 9 8.17 -2.44 -19.05
C GLY A 9 6.83 -2.63 -19.79
N TRP A 10 5.89 -1.78 -19.43
CA TRP A 10 4.60 -1.57 -20.05
C TRP A 10 4.09 -0.19 -19.68
N GLU A 11 2.82 0.09 -19.90
CA GLU A 11 2.21 1.36 -19.48
C GLU A 11 2.33 1.56 -17.96
N PRO A 12 2.43 2.81 -17.47
CA PRO A 12 2.55 3.10 -16.04
C PRO A 12 1.47 2.47 -15.17
N SER A 13 0.27 2.24 -15.71
CA SER A 13 -0.84 1.57 -15.02
C SER A 13 -0.50 0.17 -14.52
N LEU A 14 0.43 -0.57 -15.17
CA LEU A 14 0.89 -1.87 -14.67
C LEU A 14 1.57 -1.77 -13.31
N GLY A 15 2.55 -0.87 -13.17
CA GLY A 15 3.24 -0.65 -11.90
C GLY A 15 2.31 -0.07 -10.84
N PHE A 16 1.35 0.76 -11.26
CA PHE A 16 0.34 1.31 -10.37
C PHE A 16 -0.60 0.24 -9.82
N THR A 17 -1.17 -0.62 -10.68
CA THR A 17 -2.15 -1.62 -10.24
C THR A 17 -1.53 -2.85 -9.60
N GLY A 18 -0.34 -3.28 -10.05
CA GLY A 18 0.32 -4.48 -9.55
C GLY A 18 0.70 -4.44 -8.06
N GLY A 19 0.84 -3.25 -7.46
CA GLY A 19 1.08 -3.05 -6.02
C GLY A 19 -0.13 -2.53 -5.25
N ALA A 20 -1.24 -2.25 -5.94
CA ALA A 20 -2.43 -1.69 -5.31
C ALA A 20 -3.16 -2.73 -4.45
N PRO A 21 -3.64 -2.36 -3.25
CA PRO A 21 -4.54 -3.20 -2.49
C PRO A 21 -5.92 -3.15 -3.14
N ILE A 22 -6.28 -4.22 -3.83
CA ILE A 22 -7.52 -4.35 -4.60
C ILE A 22 -8.44 -5.32 -3.90
N GLN A 23 -9.75 -5.10 -3.99
CA GLN A 23 -10.76 -5.99 -3.44
C GLN A 23 -10.70 -7.37 -4.13
N ARG A 24 -10.94 -8.41 -3.33
CA ARG A 24 -10.95 -9.78 -3.83
C ARG A 24 -11.97 -9.97 -4.95
N GLY A 25 -11.55 -10.56 -6.06
CA GLY A 25 -12.39 -10.84 -7.22
C GLY A 25 -12.39 -9.74 -8.29
N VAL A 26 -11.70 -8.63 -8.05
CA VAL A 26 -11.44 -7.61 -9.08
C VAL A 26 -10.10 -7.94 -9.74
N SER A 27 -10.06 -7.89 -11.07
CA SER A 27 -8.83 -8.10 -11.83
C SER A 27 -8.03 -6.80 -11.95
N GLU A 28 -6.75 -6.88 -11.74
CA GLU A 28 -5.83 -5.77 -11.99
C GLU A 28 -5.90 -5.30 -13.45
N TYR A 29 -6.11 -6.19 -14.40
CA TYR A 29 -6.30 -5.84 -15.81
C TYR A 29 -7.54 -5.00 -16.07
N ASP A 30 -8.63 -5.22 -15.33
CA ASP A 30 -9.84 -4.40 -15.45
C ASP A 30 -9.58 -2.97 -14.96
N ILE A 31 -8.84 -2.83 -13.85
CA ILE A 31 -8.44 -1.52 -13.32
C ILE A 31 -7.47 -0.82 -14.29
N MET A 32 -6.50 -1.55 -14.83
CA MET A 32 -5.60 -1.02 -15.87
C MET A 32 -6.38 -0.52 -17.09
N GLY A 33 -7.37 -1.30 -17.53
CA GLY A 33 -8.27 -0.92 -18.62
C GLY A 33 -9.06 0.34 -18.31
N ALA A 34 -9.59 0.46 -17.10
CA ALA A 34 -10.32 1.65 -16.65
C ALA A 34 -9.42 2.89 -16.61
N ILE A 35 -8.20 2.78 -16.10
CA ILE A 35 -7.22 3.91 -16.03
C ILE A 35 -6.88 4.39 -17.44
N ARG A 36 -6.65 3.49 -18.38
CA ARG A 36 -6.26 3.85 -19.75
C ARG A 36 -7.44 4.20 -20.67
N GLY A 37 -8.67 3.94 -20.23
CA GLY A 37 -9.89 4.15 -21.03
C GLY A 37 -10.07 3.16 -22.22
N ALA A 38 -9.35 2.02 -22.19
CA ALA A 38 -9.42 0.98 -23.23
C ALA A 38 -9.02 -0.38 -22.66
N PRO A 39 -9.57 -1.50 -23.18
CA PRO A 39 -9.19 -2.84 -22.75
C PRO A 39 -7.69 -3.09 -22.86
N VAL A 40 -7.14 -3.88 -21.93
CA VAL A 40 -5.78 -4.40 -22.03
C VAL A 40 -5.77 -5.59 -22.99
N GLU A 41 -5.02 -5.48 -24.07
CA GLU A 41 -4.81 -6.60 -24.97
C GLU A 41 -3.85 -7.59 -24.34
N LEU A 42 -4.28 -8.85 -24.22
CA LEU A 42 -3.50 -9.92 -23.61
C LEU A 42 -3.17 -10.99 -24.66
N ILE A 43 -2.00 -11.59 -24.52
CA ILE A 43 -1.56 -12.73 -25.32
C ILE A 43 -1.10 -13.88 -24.39
N GLU A 44 -1.16 -15.11 -24.88
CA GLU A 44 -0.66 -16.27 -24.16
C GLU A 44 0.88 -16.25 -24.09
N CYS A 45 1.41 -16.66 -22.96
CA CYS A 45 2.84 -16.92 -22.78
C CYS A 45 3.27 -18.13 -23.63
N GLU A 46 4.56 -18.20 -23.97
CA GLU A 46 5.13 -19.28 -24.82
C GLU A 46 5.24 -20.62 -24.07
N THR A 47 5.50 -20.61 -22.76
CA THR A 47 5.89 -21.80 -21.99
C THR A 47 5.09 -22.03 -20.71
N VAL A 48 4.30 -21.04 -20.29
CA VAL A 48 3.46 -21.16 -19.10
C VAL A 48 1.99 -20.81 -19.45
N PRO A 49 1.00 -21.40 -18.77
CA PRO A 49 -0.42 -21.18 -19.08
C PRO A 49 -0.92 -19.87 -18.46
N LEU A 50 -0.29 -18.74 -18.82
CA LEU A 50 -0.62 -17.41 -18.32
C LEU A 50 -0.78 -16.43 -19.47
N MET A 51 -1.53 -15.36 -19.21
CA MET A 51 -1.74 -14.25 -20.15
C MET A 51 -0.94 -13.05 -19.69
N VAL A 52 -0.33 -12.34 -20.63
CA VAL A 52 0.45 -11.11 -20.38
C VAL A 52 0.05 -10.01 -21.35
N PRO A 53 0.29 -8.72 -21.04
CA PRO A 53 0.04 -7.64 -21.98
C PRO A 53 0.79 -7.84 -23.30
N ALA A 54 0.06 -7.80 -24.42
CA ALA A 54 0.60 -8.08 -25.76
C ALA A 54 1.73 -7.12 -26.16
N SER A 55 1.75 -5.91 -25.60
CA SER A 55 2.75 -4.87 -25.90
C SER A 55 3.83 -4.72 -24.80
N ALA A 56 3.98 -5.72 -23.93
CA ALA A 56 5.04 -5.74 -22.92
C ALA A 56 6.45 -5.59 -23.55
N GLU A 57 7.35 -4.91 -22.89
CA GLU A 57 8.73 -4.73 -23.38
C GLU A 57 9.55 -6.01 -23.22
N ILE A 58 9.46 -6.67 -22.05
CA ILE A 58 10.14 -7.91 -21.72
C ILE A 58 9.20 -8.78 -20.90
N VAL A 59 9.11 -10.07 -21.21
CA VAL A 59 8.41 -11.07 -20.41
C VAL A 59 9.37 -12.20 -20.07
N ILE A 60 9.48 -12.54 -18.79
CA ILE A 60 10.26 -13.66 -18.29
C ILE A 60 9.31 -14.71 -17.76
N GLU A 61 9.26 -15.86 -18.38
CA GLU A 61 8.37 -16.98 -18.04
C GLU A 61 9.10 -18.07 -17.27
N GLY A 62 8.39 -18.73 -16.37
CA GLY A 62 8.99 -19.84 -15.63
C GLY A 62 8.09 -20.41 -14.56
N TYR A 63 8.71 -21.16 -13.66
CA TYR A 63 8.05 -21.81 -12.55
C TYR A 63 8.76 -21.50 -11.24
N ILE A 64 8.02 -21.01 -10.26
CA ILE A 64 8.50 -20.79 -8.89
C ILE A 64 8.50 -22.15 -8.17
N SER A 65 9.64 -22.51 -7.61
CA SER A 65 9.78 -23.72 -6.80
C SER A 65 9.23 -23.53 -5.38
N SER A 66 8.52 -24.53 -4.88
CA SER A 66 8.15 -24.62 -3.46
C SER A 66 9.13 -25.48 -2.65
N ASP A 67 10.15 -26.05 -3.28
CA ASP A 67 11.15 -26.87 -2.64
C ASP A 67 12.20 -26.01 -1.92
N PRO A 68 12.27 -26.05 -0.57
CA PRO A 68 13.22 -25.25 0.20
C PRO A 68 14.69 -25.45 -0.16
N ASP A 69 15.05 -26.62 -0.70
CA ASP A 69 16.44 -26.93 -1.10
C ASP A 69 16.88 -26.10 -2.32
N THR A 70 15.92 -25.54 -3.06
CA THR A 70 16.18 -24.68 -4.23
C THR A 70 16.25 -23.20 -3.87
N PHE A 71 15.94 -22.82 -2.62
CA PHE A 71 15.89 -21.42 -2.21
C PHE A 71 17.29 -20.83 -2.14
N THR A 72 17.42 -19.58 -2.62
CA THR A 72 18.68 -18.83 -2.60
C THR A 72 18.58 -17.59 -1.72
N ASP A 73 19.73 -17.05 -1.34
CA ASP A 73 19.78 -15.83 -0.55
C ASP A 73 19.35 -14.64 -1.39
N GLU A 74 18.51 -13.80 -0.79
CA GLU A 74 18.04 -12.56 -1.36
C GLU A 74 18.56 -11.37 -0.54
N GLY A 75 18.74 -10.23 -1.22
CA GLY A 75 19.16 -8.97 -0.61
C GLY A 75 20.67 -8.87 -0.35
N PRO A 76 21.11 -7.80 0.33
CA PRO A 76 20.29 -6.69 0.82
C PRO A 76 19.80 -5.78 -0.31
N TYR A 77 18.63 -5.16 -0.14
CA TYR A 77 18.09 -4.16 -1.07
C TYR A 77 17.31 -3.08 -0.32
N ALA A 78 17.13 -1.92 -0.97
CA ALA A 78 16.36 -0.82 -0.40
C ALA A 78 14.85 -1.14 -0.46
N GLU A 79 14.15 -0.77 0.61
CA GLU A 79 12.72 -0.96 0.77
C GLU A 79 11.95 0.35 0.78
N PHE A 80 10.63 0.28 0.56
CA PHE A 80 9.74 1.44 0.54
C PHE A 80 9.83 2.31 1.80
N THR A 81 10.29 1.76 2.91
CA THR A 81 10.47 2.46 4.18
C THR A 81 11.70 3.38 4.22
N GLY A 82 12.58 3.34 3.21
CA GLY A 82 13.87 4.03 3.21
C GLY A 82 14.97 3.31 3.99
N PHE A 83 14.70 2.10 4.46
CA PHE A 83 15.67 1.23 5.12
C PHE A 83 16.05 0.06 4.23
N TYR A 84 17.20 -0.54 4.51
CA TYR A 84 17.59 -1.78 3.81
C TYR A 84 16.89 -2.99 4.42
N ALA A 85 16.29 -3.82 3.57
CA ALA A 85 15.94 -5.18 3.95
C ALA A 85 17.23 -5.96 4.20
N PRO A 86 17.30 -6.75 5.29
CA PRO A 86 18.51 -7.55 5.56
C PRO A 86 18.71 -8.60 4.47
N GLY A 87 19.96 -8.76 4.05
CA GLY A 87 20.35 -9.86 3.15
C GLY A 87 20.40 -11.22 3.86
N GLY A 88 20.62 -12.29 3.07
CA GLY A 88 20.79 -13.64 3.59
C GLY A 88 19.49 -14.35 3.96
N THR A 89 18.35 -13.87 3.49
CA THR A 89 17.06 -14.54 3.65
C THR A 89 16.84 -15.50 2.48
N LYS A 90 16.63 -16.77 2.77
CA LYS A 90 16.31 -17.77 1.75
C LYS A 90 14.95 -17.51 1.13
N LYS A 91 14.89 -17.35 -0.18
CA LYS A 91 13.69 -17.07 -0.97
C LYS A 91 13.49 -18.07 -2.09
N HIS A 92 12.23 -18.20 -2.50
CA HIS A 92 11.87 -18.99 -3.67
C HIS A 92 12.66 -18.57 -4.89
N THR A 93 13.09 -19.53 -5.69
CA THR A 93 13.73 -19.30 -6.99
C THR A 93 12.76 -19.57 -8.11
N THR A 94 12.96 -18.90 -9.24
CA THR A 94 12.22 -19.13 -10.46
C THR A 94 13.14 -19.84 -11.47
N ARG A 95 12.70 -21.01 -11.93
CA ARG A 95 13.32 -21.69 -13.06
C ARG A 95 12.76 -21.07 -14.34
N VAL A 96 13.55 -20.23 -14.99
CA VAL A 96 13.19 -19.55 -16.24
C VAL A 96 13.10 -20.55 -17.39
N THR A 97 12.02 -20.50 -18.16
CA THR A 97 11.77 -21.37 -19.31
C THR A 97 11.80 -20.62 -20.64
N CYS A 98 11.41 -19.34 -20.64
CA CYS A 98 11.44 -18.50 -21.83
C CYS A 98 11.64 -17.02 -21.43
N ILE A 99 12.28 -16.27 -22.31
CA ILE A 99 12.33 -14.81 -22.26
C ILE A 99 11.95 -14.27 -23.63
N THR A 100 10.85 -13.54 -23.68
CA THR A 100 10.42 -12.83 -24.88
C THR A 100 10.60 -11.33 -24.71
N HIS A 101 10.86 -10.62 -25.77
CA HIS A 101 11.04 -9.16 -25.72
C HIS A 101 10.75 -8.50 -27.06
N ARG A 102 10.42 -7.21 -27.01
CA ARG A 102 10.30 -6.39 -28.20
C ARG A 102 11.66 -6.16 -28.86
N ASN A 103 11.63 -5.78 -30.12
CA ASN A 103 12.84 -5.25 -30.76
C ASN A 103 13.26 -3.95 -30.05
N LYS A 104 14.51 -3.92 -29.53
CA LYS A 104 15.05 -2.80 -28.74
C LYS A 104 14.17 -2.49 -27.49
N PRO A 105 14.01 -3.44 -26.58
CA PRO A 105 13.13 -3.29 -25.43
C PRO A 105 13.64 -2.20 -24.48
N ILE A 106 12.70 -1.52 -23.83
CA ILE A 106 12.98 -0.55 -22.77
C ILE A 106 12.86 -1.27 -21.41
N PHE A 107 13.97 -1.32 -20.69
CA PHE A 107 13.96 -1.78 -19.30
C PHE A 107 13.47 -0.64 -18.40
N ARG A 108 12.34 -0.85 -17.73
CA ARG A 108 11.81 0.08 -16.76
C ARG A 108 12.15 -0.39 -15.35
N GLY A 109 12.84 0.44 -14.59
CA GLY A 109 13.03 0.29 -13.16
C GLY A 109 12.28 1.38 -12.39
N ALA A 110 12.15 1.20 -11.08
CA ALA A 110 11.66 2.21 -10.15
C ALA A 110 12.68 2.35 -9.01
N ILE A 111 12.77 3.55 -8.44
CA ILE A 111 13.57 3.79 -7.25
C ILE A 111 12.67 3.56 -6.04
N GLU A 112 13.08 2.62 -5.19
CA GLU A 112 12.39 2.34 -3.94
C GLU A 112 12.86 3.27 -2.82
N GLY A 113 11.98 3.45 -1.84
CA GLY A 113 12.28 4.09 -0.58
C GLY A 113 11.76 5.51 -0.45
N THR A 114 11.79 5.96 0.78
CA THR A 114 11.61 7.34 1.19
C THR A 114 12.79 7.75 2.04
N LEU A 115 13.06 9.05 2.14
CA LEU A 115 14.05 9.61 3.05
C LEU A 115 13.38 10.69 3.88
N PRO A 116 13.90 11.04 5.07
CA PRO A 116 13.37 12.16 5.81
C PRO A 116 13.32 13.44 4.94
N GLY A 117 12.11 13.98 4.73
CA GLY A 117 11.88 15.16 3.90
C GLY A 117 11.89 14.93 2.38
N SER A 118 11.99 13.69 1.89
CA SER A 118 11.96 13.37 0.47
C SER A 118 11.23 12.05 0.19
N PHE A 119 10.79 11.86 -1.05
CA PHE A 119 10.11 10.64 -1.49
C PHE A 119 10.44 10.33 -2.95
N THR A 120 10.31 9.07 -3.31
CA THR A 120 10.56 8.56 -4.66
C THR A 120 9.25 8.46 -5.47
N GLU A 121 9.38 8.19 -6.76
CA GLU A 121 8.24 7.95 -7.64
C GLU A 121 7.36 6.79 -7.16
N ASN A 122 7.97 5.72 -6.63
CA ASN A 122 7.21 4.59 -6.09
C ASN A 122 6.42 4.98 -4.84
N ALA A 123 6.95 5.87 -4.01
CA ALA A 123 6.23 6.41 -2.86
C ALA A 123 4.99 7.23 -3.28
N VAL A 124 5.11 8.00 -4.38
CA VAL A 124 3.97 8.73 -4.96
C VAL A 124 2.91 7.78 -5.49
N MET A 125 3.30 6.77 -6.26
CA MET A 125 2.36 5.75 -6.76
C MET A 125 1.64 5.05 -5.61
N SER A 126 2.37 4.64 -4.58
CA SER A 126 1.82 4.00 -3.37
C SER A 126 0.87 4.92 -2.61
N SER A 127 1.16 6.20 -2.54
CA SER A 127 0.30 7.21 -1.93
C SER A 127 -1.07 7.27 -2.62
N VAL A 128 -1.09 7.40 -3.94
CA VAL A 128 -2.34 7.48 -4.72
C VAL A 128 -3.15 6.19 -4.58
N GLN A 129 -2.51 5.01 -4.70
CA GLN A 129 -3.17 3.71 -4.52
C GLN A 129 -3.84 3.59 -3.15
N ARG A 130 -3.11 3.93 -2.09
CA ARG A 130 -3.60 3.81 -0.71
C ARG A 130 -4.68 4.82 -0.40
N THR A 131 -4.58 6.04 -0.92
CA THR A 131 -5.64 7.04 -0.83
C THR A 131 -6.94 6.52 -1.47
N ALA A 132 -6.87 6.02 -2.70
CA ALA A 132 -8.04 5.48 -3.39
C ALA A 132 -8.64 4.25 -2.68
N THR A 133 -7.80 3.35 -2.16
CA THR A 133 -8.26 2.20 -1.38
C THR A 133 -8.98 2.62 -0.11
N ALA A 134 -8.44 3.62 0.61
CA ALA A 134 -9.06 4.15 1.83
C ALA A 134 -10.41 4.81 1.52
N TRP A 135 -10.47 5.61 0.47
CA TRP A 135 -11.70 6.23 0.04
C TRP A 135 -12.79 5.19 -0.23
N ASN A 136 -12.49 4.20 -1.06
CA ASN A 136 -13.41 3.12 -1.38
C ASN A 136 -13.86 2.32 -0.15
N ALA A 137 -12.96 2.08 0.80
CA ALA A 137 -13.29 1.37 2.04
C ALA A 137 -14.28 2.17 2.90
N LEU A 138 -14.06 3.49 3.03
CA LEU A 138 -14.95 4.38 3.79
C LEU A 138 -16.33 4.51 3.14
N GLU A 139 -16.39 4.69 1.82
CA GLU A 139 -17.65 4.73 1.07
C GLU A 139 -18.41 3.40 1.18
N SER A 140 -17.74 2.27 0.99
CA SER A 140 -18.33 0.93 1.07
C SER A 140 -18.87 0.62 2.47
N ALA A 141 -18.21 1.14 3.52
CA ALA A 141 -18.67 1.02 4.90
C ALA A 141 -19.81 1.98 5.25
N GLY A 142 -20.15 2.90 4.35
CA GLY A 142 -21.21 3.90 4.57
C GLY A 142 -20.86 4.93 5.65
N VAL A 143 -19.58 5.27 5.83
CA VAL A 143 -19.15 6.31 6.76
C VAL A 143 -19.58 7.67 6.19
N PRO A 144 -20.45 8.43 6.88
CA PRO A 144 -20.94 9.70 6.35
C PRO A 144 -19.89 10.81 6.47
N GLY A 145 -20.06 11.88 5.69
CA GLY A 145 -19.31 13.13 5.86
C GLY A 145 -17.83 13.04 5.51
N ILE A 146 -17.36 12.03 4.80
CA ILE A 146 -15.99 12.01 4.28
C ILE A 146 -15.87 13.05 3.18
N THR A 147 -14.98 14.02 3.34
CA THR A 147 -14.75 15.12 2.40
C THR A 147 -13.44 14.97 1.65
N ASP A 148 -12.39 14.46 2.29
CA ASP A 148 -11.13 14.13 1.63
C ASP A 148 -10.34 13.04 2.38
N VAL A 149 -9.43 12.39 1.67
CA VAL A 149 -8.57 11.32 2.21
C VAL A 149 -7.19 11.45 1.60
N TRP A 150 -6.15 11.40 2.40
CA TRP A 150 -4.78 11.50 1.91
C TRP A 150 -3.80 10.59 2.64
N GLY A 151 -3.21 9.68 1.89
CA GLY A 151 -2.05 8.90 2.30
C GLY A 151 -0.78 9.51 1.75
N ALA A 152 -0.19 10.45 2.43
CA ALA A 152 0.89 11.28 1.93
C ALA A 152 2.10 10.50 1.39
N PRO A 153 2.76 10.95 0.31
CA PRO A 153 3.90 10.25 -0.30
C PRO A 153 5.13 10.20 0.59
N ILE A 154 5.31 11.15 1.51
CA ILE A 154 6.48 11.20 2.40
C ILE A 154 6.65 9.93 3.26
N HIS A 155 5.60 9.19 3.49
CA HIS A 155 5.59 7.90 4.18
C HIS A 155 4.90 6.81 3.34
N ALA A 156 4.88 6.99 2.03
CA ALA A 156 4.27 6.07 1.06
C ALA A 156 2.81 5.66 1.44
N GLY A 157 2.05 6.56 2.06
CA GLY A 157 0.67 6.30 2.49
C GLY A 157 0.52 5.30 3.65
N VAL A 158 1.56 5.06 4.45
CA VAL A 158 1.47 4.24 5.67
C VAL A 158 0.65 4.95 6.75
N ASN A 159 0.81 6.26 6.86
CA ASN A 159 -0.08 7.11 7.64
C ASN A 159 -1.16 7.65 6.71
N LEU A 160 -2.36 7.80 7.24
CA LEU A 160 -3.52 8.30 6.52
C LEU A 160 -4.12 9.48 7.28
N THR A 161 -4.43 10.55 6.57
CA THR A 161 -5.26 11.64 7.10
C THR A 161 -6.61 11.60 6.41
N VAL A 162 -7.68 11.68 7.18
CA VAL A 162 -9.06 11.69 6.70
C VAL A 162 -9.71 12.97 7.14
N GLN A 163 -10.23 13.73 6.21
CA GLN A 163 -11.00 14.94 6.46
C GLN A 163 -12.49 14.59 6.48
N ILE A 164 -13.20 15.07 7.47
CA ILE A 164 -14.63 14.82 7.62
C ILE A 164 -15.41 16.11 7.88
N HIS A 165 -16.66 16.11 7.42
CA HIS A 165 -17.71 16.95 8.00
C HIS A 165 -18.29 16.17 9.17
N GLN A 166 -17.89 16.55 10.38
CA GLN A 166 -18.30 15.81 11.59
C GLN A 166 -19.82 15.95 11.79
N THR A 167 -20.51 14.82 11.83
CA THR A 167 -21.97 14.77 11.99
C THR A 167 -22.41 14.27 13.35
N TYR A 168 -21.52 13.59 14.09
CA TYR A 168 -21.76 13.10 15.45
C TYR A 168 -20.44 12.85 16.19
N ARG A 169 -20.51 12.82 17.50
CA ARG A 169 -19.34 12.57 18.37
C ARG A 169 -18.72 11.20 18.11
N ASN A 170 -17.41 11.13 18.21
CA ASN A 170 -16.63 9.91 18.02
C ASN A 170 -16.69 9.31 16.59
N GLN A 171 -17.05 10.09 15.60
CA GLN A 171 -17.08 9.64 14.20
C GLN A 171 -15.69 9.21 13.72
N ALA A 172 -14.62 9.79 14.22
CA ALA A 172 -13.25 9.38 13.95
C ALA A 172 -13.00 7.90 14.30
N LYS A 173 -13.63 7.39 15.34
CA LYS A 173 -13.56 5.96 15.75
C LYS A 173 -14.19 5.05 14.69
N GLN A 174 -15.29 5.47 14.07
CA GLN A 174 -15.92 4.73 12.98
C GLN A 174 -15.03 4.74 11.73
N VAL A 175 -14.41 5.89 11.40
CA VAL A 175 -13.44 6.00 10.29
C VAL A 175 -12.33 4.97 10.46
N ALA A 176 -11.68 4.94 11.62
CA ALA A 176 -10.60 3.99 11.90
C ALA A 176 -11.07 2.52 11.84
N ALA A 177 -12.23 2.22 12.41
CA ALA A 177 -12.81 0.87 12.40
C ALA A 177 -13.12 0.40 10.96
N ALA A 178 -13.67 1.26 10.11
CA ALA A 178 -13.94 0.96 8.71
C ALA A 178 -12.66 0.65 7.95
N LEU A 179 -11.65 1.51 8.07
CA LEU A 179 -10.36 1.34 7.40
C LEU A 179 -9.63 0.06 7.82
N TRP A 180 -9.62 -0.25 9.10
CA TRP A 180 -8.88 -1.40 9.63
C TRP A 180 -9.66 -2.71 9.57
N GLY A 181 -10.96 -2.66 9.33
CA GLY A 181 -11.84 -3.83 9.14
C GLY A 181 -12.06 -4.24 7.69
N ASP A 182 -11.75 -3.38 6.73
CA ASP A 182 -11.96 -3.65 5.31
C ASP A 182 -10.92 -4.66 4.75
N SER A 183 -11.35 -5.47 3.79
CA SER A 183 -10.55 -6.58 3.23
C SER A 183 -9.31 -6.13 2.44
N ALA A 184 -9.34 -4.95 1.82
CA ALA A 184 -8.22 -4.40 1.06
C ALA A 184 -7.36 -3.45 1.90
N SER A 185 -7.97 -2.66 2.78
CA SER A 185 -7.28 -1.61 3.53
C SER A 185 -6.69 -2.06 4.86
N HIS A 186 -7.19 -3.15 5.47
CA HIS A 186 -6.79 -3.62 6.80
C HIS A 186 -5.28 -3.87 6.97
N VAL A 187 -4.55 -4.09 5.90
CA VAL A 187 -3.10 -4.37 5.93
C VAL A 187 -2.22 -3.12 5.75
N ARG A 188 -2.81 -1.93 5.64
CA ARG A 188 -2.07 -0.76 5.17
C ARG A 188 -1.82 0.31 6.21
N TYR A 189 -2.85 0.88 6.81
CA TYR A 189 -2.72 2.10 7.59
C TYR A 189 -2.27 1.83 9.02
N LYS A 190 -1.06 2.30 9.36
CA LYS A 190 -0.50 2.16 10.70
C LYS A 190 -1.03 3.25 11.62
N HIS A 191 -1.10 4.49 11.13
CA HIS A 191 -1.65 5.64 11.84
C HIS A 191 -2.77 6.25 11.01
N VAL A 192 -3.86 6.60 11.65
CA VAL A 192 -4.99 7.33 11.06
C VAL A 192 -5.22 8.60 11.87
N THR A 193 -5.14 9.74 11.21
CA THR A 193 -5.50 11.04 11.79
C THR A 193 -6.79 11.50 11.15
N VAL A 194 -7.75 11.95 11.94
CA VAL A 194 -9.03 12.48 11.45
C VAL A 194 -9.12 13.96 11.83
N VAL A 195 -9.50 14.79 10.88
CA VAL A 195 -9.62 16.26 11.03
C VAL A 195 -10.92 16.75 10.43
N ASP A 196 -11.33 17.96 10.78
CA ASP A 196 -12.47 18.65 10.16
C ASP A 196 -12.09 19.33 8.84
N GLU A 197 -13.11 19.83 8.12
CA GLU A 197 -13.01 20.48 6.80
C GLU A 197 -12.17 21.75 6.78
N ASP A 198 -11.94 22.39 7.91
CA ASP A 198 -11.12 23.60 8.03
C ASP A 198 -9.61 23.34 8.00
N ILE A 199 -9.20 22.06 8.03
CA ILE A 199 -7.80 21.63 7.95
C ILE A 199 -7.50 21.12 6.55
N ASP A 200 -6.61 21.81 5.83
CA ASP A 200 -6.07 21.29 4.58
C ASP A 200 -5.18 20.06 4.84
N ILE A 201 -5.66 18.88 4.46
CA ILE A 201 -4.92 17.63 4.71
C ILE A 201 -3.72 17.45 3.78
N HIS A 202 -3.54 18.30 2.76
CA HIS A 202 -2.35 18.31 1.91
C HIS A 202 -1.26 19.26 2.43
N ASP A 203 -1.55 20.02 3.50
CA ASP A 203 -0.58 20.82 4.24
C ASP A 203 -0.18 20.14 5.56
N TYR A 204 1.05 19.64 5.62
CA TYR A 204 1.59 19.00 6.83
C TYR A 204 1.58 19.92 8.05
N ALA A 205 1.79 21.23 7.86
CA ALA A 205 1.78 22.19 8.97
C ALA A 205 0.38 22.37 9.54
N ALA A 206 -0.65 22.36 8.70
CA ALA A 206 -2.06 22.42 9.14
C ALA A 206 -2.45 21.16 9.94
N ILE A 207 -2.03 19.97 9.47
CA ILE A 207 -2.26 18.71 10.20
C ILE A 207 -1.56 18.73 11.56
N ASP A 208 -0.28 19.13 11.59
CA ASP A 208 0.51 19.21 12.83
C ASP A 208 -0.11 20.19 13.83
N TRP A 209 -0.59 21.35 13.33
CA TRP A 209 -1.32 22.31 14.15
C TRP A 209 -2.59 21.69 14.76
N ALA A 210 -3.39 20.98 13.97
CA ALA A 210 -4.61 20.34 14.46
C ALA A 210 -4.30 19.30 15.55
N VAL A 211 -3.27 18.48 15.34
CA VAL A 211 -2.81 17.51 16.33
C VAL A 211 -2.33 18.18 17.61
N ALA A 212 -1.61 19.31 17.49
CA ALA A 212 -1.06 20.02 18.64
C ALA A 212 -2.13 20.69 19.52
N PHE A 213 -3.19 21.20 18.92
CA PHE A 213 -4.15 22.08 19.62
C PHE A 213 -5.57 21.50 19.79
N ARG A 214 -5.91 20.41 19.10
CA ARG A 214 -7.24 19.76 19.20
C ARG A 214 -7.20 18.41 19.90
N VAL A 215 -6.03 17.76 19.99
CA VAL A 215 -5.90 16.42 20.56
C VAL A 215 -5.61 16.49 22.06
N ASN A 216 -6.51 15.93 22.86
CA ASN A 216 -6.28 15.66 24.28
C ASN A 216 -6.20 14.14 24.49
N ALA A 217 -5.00 13.60 24.49
CA ALA A 217 -4.78 12.15 24.55
C ALA A 217 -5.37 11.46 25.81
N GLY A 218 -5.63 12.22 26.87
CA GLY A 218 -6.29 11.72 28.09
C GLY A 218 -7.81 11.58 27.99
N GLU A 219 -8.43 12.06 26.90
CA GLU A 219 -9.88 12.08 26.70
C GLU A 219 -10.33 11.24 25.49
N ASP A 220 -9.63 10.14 25.22
CA ASP A 220 -9.94 9.21 24.13
C ASP A 220 -9.68 9.73 22.70
N ASP A 221 -9.00 10.86 22.51
CA ASP A 221 -8.62 11.37 21.20
C ASP A 221 -7.47 10.56 20.57
N VAL A 222 -6.74 9.81 21.40
CA VAL A 222 -5.70 8.89 20.94
C VAL A 222 -6.04 7.47 21.36
N ILE A 223 -6.28 6.60 20.38
CA ILE A 223 -6.62 5.20 20.61
C ILE A 223 -5.54 4.30 20.01
N ILE A 224 -4.96 3.45 20.84
CA ILE A 224 -3.98 2.45 20.45
C ILE A 224 -4.65 1.10 20.27
N TYR A 225 -4.59 0.54 19.06
CA TYR A 225 -5.00 -0.84 18.75
C TYR A 225 -3.76 -1.74 18.74
N PRO A 226 -3.54 -2.53 19.80
CA PRO A 226 -2.32 -3.30 19.95
C PRO A 226 -2.31 -4.57 19.07
N ALA A 227 -1.12 -5.02 18.72
CA ALA A 227 -0.84 -6.35 18.16
C ALA A 227 -1.60 -6.68 16.86
N ASN A 228 -1.85 -5.67 16.02
CA ASN A 228 -2.43 -5.89 14.70
C ASN A 228 -1.39 -6.43 13.72
N TRP A 229 -1.87 -7.01 12.63
CA TRP A 229 -1.01 -7.35 11.50
C TRP A 229 -0.33 -6.08 10.94
N GLY A 230 0.93 -6.20 10.57
CA GLY A 230 1.71 -5.11 9.98
C GLY A 230 2.79 -5.63 9.04
N ALA A 231 3.42 -4.73 8.30
CA ALA A 231 4.49 -5.09 7.39
C ALA A 231 5.74 -5.53 8.17
N GLY A 232 6.24 -6.72 7.89
CA GLY A 232 7.50 -7.23 8.45
C GLY A 232 8.73 -6.42 8.06
N LEU A 233 8.62 -5.62 7.00
CA LEU A 233 9.66 -4.70 6.51
C LEU A 233 9.66 -3.33 7.21
N ASP A 234 8.69 -3.06 8.07
CA ASP A 234 8.67 -1.85 8.90
C ASP A 234 9.76 -1.95 9.96
N PRO A 235 10.73 -1.01 10.01
CA PRO A 235 11.84 -1.06 10.96
C PRO A 235 11.39 -0.96 12.43
N SER A 236 10.18 -0.45 12.69
CA SER A 236 9.61 -0.41 14.04
C SER A 236 9.08 -1.77 14.50
N THR A 237 8.92 -2.74 13.58
CA THR A 237 8.52 -4.11 13.91
C THR A 237 9.68 -4.82 14.60
N ARG A 238 9.43 -5.43 15.77
CA ARG A 238 10.49 -6.15 16.48
C ARG A 238 10.98 -7.33 15.66
N LYS A 239 12.31 -7.59 15.65
CA LYS A 239 12.91 -8.69 14.88
C LYS A 239 12.26 -10.06 15.14
N ARG A 240 11.86 -10.36 16.40
CA ARG A 240 11.14 -11.58 16.77
C ARG A 240 9.76 -11.68 16.14
N ASP A 241 9.17 -10.55 15.77
CA ASP A 241 7.83 -10.43 15.20
C ASP A 241 7.89 -10.31 13.66
N ALA A 242 9.10 -10.16 13.10
CA ALA A 242 9.36 -9.99 11.68
C ALA A 242 9.76 -11.34 11.06
N ASN A 243 8.85 -12.28 10.96
CA ASN A 243 9.09 -13.51 10.20
C ASN A 243 8.59 -13.34 8.76
N VAL A 244 9.48 -12.93 7.88
CA VAL A 244 9.18 -12.66 6.46
C VAL A 244 8.76 -13.91 5.65
N HIS A 245 8.86 -15.11 6.23
CA HIS A 245 8.46 -16.36 5.59
C HIS A 245 7.00 -16.76 5.90
N GLN A 246 6.40 -16.16 6.91
CA GLN A 246 5.01 -16.42 7.28
C GLN A 246 4.16 -15.19 7.05
N PHE A 247 3.09 -15.33 6.30
CA PHE A 247 2.12 -14.27 6.10
C PHE A 247 1.55 -13.81 7.45
N GLY A 248 1.54 -12.51 7.66
CA GLY A 248 0.92 -11.91 8.85
C GLY A 248 1.78 -11.91 10.12
N THR A 249 3.11 -11.92 10.00
CA THR A 249 4.00 -11.98 11.17
C THR A 249 4.52 -10.63 11.64
N GLY A 250 4.39 -9.57 10.86
CA GLY A 250 4.65 -8.21 11.34
C GLY A 250 3.55 -7.77 12.30
N LYS A 251 3.92 -7.10 13.39
CA LYS A 251 2.97 -6.57 14.36
C LYS A 251 3.05 -5.05 14.43
N TRP A 252 1.95 -4.41 14.16
CA TRP A 252 1.76 -2.99 14.40
C TRP A 252 0.87 -2.74 15.60
N ASN A 253 1.23 -1.76 16.42
CA ASN A 253 0.26 -1.06 17.23
C ASN A 253 -0.26 0.09 16.39
N ARG A 254 -1.51 0.01 15.98
CA ARG A 254 -2.14 1.06 15.18
C ARG A 254 -2.61 2.18 16.08
N VAL A 255 -2.61 3.39 15.56
CA VAL A 255 -3.01 4.57 16.32
C VAL A 255 -4.06 5.34 15.53
N LEU A 256 -5.19 5.61 16.16
CA LEU A 256 -6.12 6.67 15.78
C LEU A 256 -5.73 7.93 16.55
N THR A 257 -5.64 9.04 15.83
CA THR A 257 -5.58 10.40 16.40
C THR A 257 -6.81 11.15 15.93
N ASP A 258 -7.71 11.46 16.85
CA ASP A 258 -8.89 12.31 16.59
C ASP A 258 -8.49 13.77 16.83
N ALA A 259 -8.29 14.50 15.74
CA ALA A 259 -7.96 15.92 15.75
C ALA A 259 -9.11 16.76 15.19
N THR A 260 -10.35 16.27 15.35
CA THR A 260 -11.56 17.05 15.06
C THR A 260 -11.85 18.05 16.17
N ILE A 261 -12.68 19.04 15.89
CA ILE A 261 -13.16 19.99 16.90
C ILE A 261 -14.05 19.23 17.88
N ASN A 262 -13.81 19.44 19.17
CA ASN A 262 -14.70 18.93 20.19
C ASN A 262 -16.02 19.72 20.17
N LEU A 263 -17.11 19.02 19.82
CA LEU A 263 -18.45 19.61 19.73
C LEU A 263 -18.99 20.16 21.06
N ASP A 264 -18.29 19.96 22.19
CA ASP A 264 -18.63 20.56 23.47
C ASP A 264 -18.18 22.03 23.61
N TYR A 265 -17.36 22.51 22.67
CA TYR A 265 -16.84 23.88 22.68
C TYR A 265 -17.62 24.84 21.75
N GLU A 266 -18.71 24.40 21.12
CA GLU A 266 -19.60 25.24 20.34
C GLU A 266 -20.72 25.89 21.14
#